data_f9c9d9194f810af6b6b2ec810437c95d
#
_entry.id   f9c9d9194f810af6b6b2ec810437c95d
#
_cell.length_a   1.000
_cell.length_b   1.000
_cell.length_c   1.000
_cell.angle_alpha   90.00
_cell.angle_beta   90.00
_cell.angle_gamma   90.00
#
_symmetry.space_group_name_H-M   'P 1'
#
loop_
_entity.id
_entity.type
_entity.pdbx_description
1 polymer ?
#
loop_
_entity_poly.entity_id
_entity_poly.type
_entity_poly.pdbx_seq_one_letter_code
_entity_poly.pdbx_strand_id
1 'polypeptide(L)'
;AGGWSDGKLTYHTSIGGQLSKYCGDEKAMELMDQVINNFKRFHPKPEEVQCSNPVAEPDFIKPYFGLRLFPVWHVGTDYLHEIGKNWYQYLVDGGVNFYWESKVSDINFKTNEVIFKSVKPEFTNMDNDSIFYDNLIFGVGKSGIDFGKQLAEKYNLPTEPKSVQIGVRFEAPQKHFQKLIDVSYDFKLYRKYDDEGVSLRSFCTNNNAAYVAAEHTYGDISYNGHAKKDPSYRNDM
;
A
#
# COMPACT_ATOMS: atom_id res chain seq x y z
N ALA A 1 1.97 4.78 -8.30
CA ALA A 1 1.70 4.70 -6.87
C ALA A 1 2.27 3.44 -6.24
N GLY A 2 1.85 2.23 -6.64
CA GLY A 2 2.27 0.99 -5.95
C GLY A 2 3.76 0.66 -6.04
N GLY A 3 4.47 1.16 -7.03
CA GLY A 3 5.92 0.95 -7.17
C GLY A 3 6.80 1.78 -6.22
N TRP A 4 6.20 2.67 -5.43
CA TRP A 4 6.87 3.55 -4.48
C TRP A 4 6.24 3.40 -3.10
N SER A 5 6.37 2.22 -2.50
CA SER A 5 5.96 1.95 -1.13
C SER A 5 7.18 1.85 -0.21
N ASP A 6 6.95 1.70 1.09
CA ASP A 6 8.02 1.46 2.05
C ASP A 6 8.51 0.00 2.05
N GLY A 7 7.93 -0.85 1.20
CA GLY A 7 8.35 -2.25 1.04
C GLY A 7 7.97 -3.15 2.21
N LYS A 8 7.03 -2.74 3.06
CA LYS A 8 6.52 -3.56 4.17
C LYS A 8 5.31 -4.38 3.75
N LEU A 9 5.33 -5.64 4.04
CA LEU A 9 4.23 -6.58 3.87
C LEU A 9 3.77 -7.03 5.26
N THR A 10 2.65 -6.47 5.71
CA THR A 10 2.06 -6.81 7.01
C THR A 10 1.47 -8.22 6.96
N TYR A 11 1.83 -9.05 7.93
CA TYR A 11 1.44 -10.46 7.96
C TYR A 11 0.48 -10.75 9.13
N HIS A 12 -0.73 -10.20 9.00
CA HIS A 12 -1.77 -10.37 10.01
C HIS A 12 -3.16 -9.99 9.45
N THR A 13 -4.17 -10.83 9.64
CA THR A 13 -5.53 -10.65 9.08
C THR A 13 -6.28 -9.44 9.64
N SER A 14 -5.94 -8.98 10.85
CA SER A 14 -6.59 -7.80 11.48
C SER A 14 -5.91 -6.48 11.17
N ILE A 15 -4.84 -6.46 10.39
CA ILE A 15 -4.07 -5.26 10.04
C ILE A 15 -4.17 -5.02 8.53
N GLY A 16 -4.49 -3.80 8.15
CA GLY A 16 -4.62 -3.40 6.74
C GLY A 16 -6.05 -3.58 6.23
N GLY A 17 -6.24 -4.48 5.29
CA GLY A 17 -7.54 -4.73 4.65
C GLY A 17 -8.52 -5.53 5.51
N GLN A 18 -9.60 -5.93 4.89
CA GLN A 18 -10.66 -6.76 5.51
C GLN A 18 -10.82 -8.10 4.77
N LEU A 19 -9.72 -8.63 4.23
CA LEU A 19 -9.75 -9.82 3.39
C LEU A 19 -10.41 -11.01 4.09
N SER A 20 -10.12 -11.20 5.38
CA SER A 20 -10.70 -12.28 6.18
C SER A 20 -12.23 -12.23 6.30
N LYS A 21 -12.86 -11.07 6.13
CA LYS A 21 -14.34 -10.97 6.09
C LYS A 21 -14.94 -11.63 4.85
N TYR A 22 -14.16 -11.76 3.78
CA TYR A 22 -14.62 -12.33 2.51
C TYR A 22 -14.26 -13.80 2.34
N CYS A 23 -13.13 -14.23 2.90
CA CYS A 23 -12.64 -15.59 2.66
C CYS A 23 -12.26 -16.38 3.93
N GLY A 24 -12.45 -15.80 5.12
CA GLY A 24 -12.00 -16.37 6.38
C GLY A 24 -10.49 -16.17 6.65
N ASP A 25 -10.08 -16.34 7.90
CA ASP A 25 -8.70 -16.08 8.33
C ASP A 25 -7.70 -17.05 7.70
N GLU A 26 -8.02 -18.33 7.62
CA GLU A 26 -7.13 -19.35 7.05
C GLU A 26 -6.80 -19.06 5.59
N LYS A 27 -7.83 -18.80 4.77
CA LYS A 27 -7.64 -18.45 3.36
C LYS A 27 -6.94 -17.11 3.18
N ALA A 28 -7.21 -16.15 4.05
CA ALA A 28 -6.54 -14.85 4.02
C ALA A 28 -5.03 -15.00 4.29
N MET A 29 -4.65 -15.85 5.25
CA MET A 29 -3.22 -16.14 5.53
C MET A 29 -2.55 -16.86 4.36
N GLU A 30 -3.20 -17.87 3.76
CA GLU A 30 -2.71 -18.55 2.55
C GLU A 30 -2.43 -17.53 1.41
N LEU A 31 -3.36 -16.60 1.19
CA LEU A 31 -3.19 -15.56 0.16
C LEU A 31 -2.06 -14.57 0.50
N MET A 32 -1.85 -14.25 1.78
CA MET A 32 -0.71 -13.45 2.21
C MET A 32 0.61 -14.18 1.95
N ASP A 33 0.69 -15.49 2.19
CA ASP A 33 1.86 -16.30 1.84
C ASP A 33 2.14 -16.29 0.35
N GLN A 34 1.11 -16.40 -0.49
CA GLN A 34 1.26 -16.30 -1.94
C GLN A 34 1.81 -14.93 -2.36
N VAL A 35 1.33 -13.84 -1.76
CA VAL A 35 1.85 -12.49 -2.02
C VAL A 35 3.33 -12.39 -1.64
N ILE A 36 3.72 -12.85 -0.44
CA ILE A 36 5.11 -12.84 0.02
C ILE A 36 6.00 -13.66 -0.93
N ASN A 37 5.55 -14.84 -1.33
CA ASN A 37 6.28 -15.72 -2.24
C ASN A 37 6.46 -15.07 -3.62
N ASN A 38 5.46 -14.34 -4.12
CA ASN A 38 5.59 -13.58 -5.37
C ASN A 38 6.61 -12.46 -5.23
N PHE A 39 6.60 -11.69 -4.14
CA PHE A 39 7.62 -10.67 -3.91
C PHE A 39 9.02 -11.28 -3.84
N LYS A 40 9.21 -12.39 -3.13
CA LYS A 40 10.50 -13.12 -3.09
C LYS A 40 10.94 -13.61 -4.47
N ARG A 41 10.01 -14.15 -5.26
CA ARG A 41 10.29 -14.68 -6.59
C ARG A 41 10.90 -13.62 -7.52
N PHE A 42 10.42 -12.39 -7.43
CA PHE A 42 10.85 -11.29 -8.30
C PHE A 42 11.91 -10.38 -7.66
N HIS A 43 12.26 -10.62 -6.39
CA HIS A 43 13.28 -9.86 -5.70
C HIS A 43 14.68 -10.21 -6.21
N PRO A 44 15.57 -9.22 -6.45
CA PRO A 44 16.93 -9.48 -6.92
C PRO A 44 17.79 -10.24 -5.90
N LYS A 45 17.42 -10.14 -4.61
CA LYS A 45 18.07 -10.80 -3.48
C LYS A 45 17.01 -11.37 -2.54
N PRO A 46 16.36 -12.48 -2.88
CA PRO A 46 15.23 -13.02 -2.11
C PRO A 46 15.59 -13.42 -0.68
N GLU A 47 16.86 -13.71 -0.40
CA GLU A 47 17.38 -14.04 0.95
C GLU A 47 17.32 -12.82 1.90
N GLU A 48 17.29 -11.60 1.39
CA GLU A 48 17.13 -10.38 2.18
C GLU A 48 15.68 -10.11 2.61
N VAL A 49 14.72 -10.82 2.02
CA VAL A 49 13.30 -10.71 2.39
C VAL A 49 13.04 -11.53 3.64
N GLN A 50 13.08 -10.87 4.78
CA GLN A 50 12.96 -11.52 6.09
C GLN A 50 11.73 -11.04 6.85
N CYS A 51 11.18 -11.92 7.67
CA CYS A 51 10.10 -11.60 8.59
C CYS A 51 10.67 -11.08 9.90
N SER A 52 10.27 -9.90 10.31
CA SER A 52 10.47 -9.41 11.66
C SER A 52 9.30 -9.85 12.53
N ASN A 53 9.54 -10.84 13.37
CA ASN A 53 8.58 -11.24 14.38
C ASN A 53 8.70 -10.34 15.62
N PRO A 54 7.57 -9.88 16.18
CA PRO A 54 7.62 -9.10 17.40
C PRO A 54 8.06 -9.99 18.60
N VAL A 55 8.74 -9.36 19.55
CA VAL A 55 9.01 -9.96 20.86
C VAL A 55 7.90 -9.62 21.85
N ALA A 56 8.05 -10.01 23.12
CA ALA A 56 7.03 -9.76 24.13
C ALA A 56 6.72 -8.26 24.30
N GLU A 57 5.47 -7.96 24.62
CA GLU A 57 5.01 -6.60 24.88
C GLU A 57 5.73 -5.99 26.10
N PRO A 58 6.35 -4.81 25.95
CA PRO A 58 7.11 -4.18 27.01
C PRO A 58 6.21 -3.50 28.05
N ASP A 59 6.48 -3.69 29.34
CA ASP A 59 5.67 -3.12 30.42
C ASP A 59 5.67 -1.59 30.47
N PHE A 60 6.73 -0.95 29.98
CA PHE A 60 6.85 0.52 30.04
C PHE A 60 5.82 1.26 29.18
N ILE A 61 5.17 0.57 28.22
CA ILE A 61 4.14 1.17 27.33
C ILE A 61 2.76 1.13 27.99
N LYS A 62 2.45 0.07 28.72
CA LYS A 62 1.10 -0.20 29.26
C LYS A 62 0.43 0.95 30.01
N PRO A 63 1.15 1.78 30.79
CA PRO A 63 0.51 2.91 31.47
C PRO A 63 0.00 4.03 30.54
N TYR A 64 0.51 4.07 29.31
CA TYR A 64 0.27 5.20 28.41
C TYR A 64 -0.52 4.81 27.16
N PHE A 65 -0.24 3.63 26.59
CA PHE A 65 -0.78 3.17 25.34
C PHE A 65 -1.05 1.66 25.36
N GLY A 66 -2.07 1.25 24.63
CA GLY A 66 -2.15 -0.12 24.17
C GLY A 66 -1.19 -0.33 23.01
N LEU A 67 -0.67 -1.52 22.87
CA LEU A 67 0.29 -1.90 21.82
C LEU A 67 -0.28 -3.05 21.00
N ARG A 68 -0.20 -2.94 19.68
CA ARG A 68 -0.51 -4.04 18.77
C ARG A 68 0.75 -4.40 18.01
N LEU A 69 1.15 -5.64 18.16
CA LEU A 69 2.32 -6.26 17.54
C LEU A 69 1.87 -7.25 16.48
N PHE A 70 2.61 -7.32 15.38
CA PHE A 70 2.35 -8.25 14.29
C PHE A 70 3.62 -8.50 13.48
N PRO A 71 3.76 -9.67 12.83
CA PRO A 71 4.87 -9.95 11.95
C PRO A 71 4.85 -9.05 10.72
N VAL A 72 6.02 -8.63 10.27
CA VAL A 72 6.19 -7.80 9.07
C VAL A 72 7.30 -8.38 8.20
N TRP A 73 7.00 -8.65 6.94
CA TRP A 73 8.01 -8.92 5.93
C TRP A 73 8.45 -7.61 5.31
N HIS A 74 9.75 -7.44 5.12
CA HIS A 74 10.29 -6.23 4.52
C HIS A 74 11.11 -6.56 3.27
N VAL A 75 10.68 -6.02 2.12
CA VAL A 75 11.33 -6.24 0.83
C VAL A 75 12.31 -5.11 0.45
N GLY A 76 12.33 -4.00 1.19
CA GLY A 76 13.15 -2.83 0.91
C GLY A 76 12.54 -1.90 -0.15
N THR A 77 12.48 -0.60 0.15
CA THR A 77 12.02 0.41 -0.80
C THR A 77 12.94 0.49 -2.02
N ASP A 78 14.22 0.31 -1.83
CA ASP A 78 15.28 0.33 -2.83
C ASP A 78 15.15 -0.77 -3.90
N TYR A 79 14.57 -1.91 -3.55
CA TYR A 79 14.36 -3.03 -4.49
C TYR A 79 13.02 -3.01 -5.23
N LEU A 80 12.06 -2.18 -4.82
CA LEU A 80 10.71 -2.21 -5.41
C LEU A 80 10.68 -1.95 -6.91
N HIS A 81 11.57 -1.09 -7.41
CA HIS A 81 11.68 -0.82 -8.84
C HIS A 81 12.10 -2.08 -9.62
N GLU A 82 13.11 -2.78 -9.12
CA GLU A 82 13.62 -4.00 -9.76
C GLU A 82 12.63 -5.16 -9.66
N ILE A 83 12.01 -5.33 -8.49
CA ILE A 83 10.91 -6.29 -8.31
C ILE A 83 9.80 -6.01 -9.33
N GLY A 84 9.39 -4.75 -9.46
CA GLY A 84 8.35 -4.35 -10.41
C GLY A 84 8.74 -4.64 -11.86
N LYS A 85 10.00 -4.39 -12.23
CA LYS A 85 10.54 -4.69 -13.56
C LYS A 85 10.54 -6.19 -13.85
N ASN A 86 11.02 -7.00 -12.90
CA ASN A 86 11.09 -8.46 -13.05
C ASN A 86 9.68 -9.07 -13.15
N TRP A 87 8.75 -8.57 -12.33
CA TRP A 87 7.36 -9.01 -12.35
C TRP A 87 6.66 -8.62 -13.66
N TYR A 88 6.88 -7.39 -14.11
CA TYR A 88 6.37 -6.93 -15.40
C TYR A 88 6.85 -7.81 -16.55
N GLN A 89 8.16 -8.09 -16.61
CA GLN A 89 8.72 -8.94 -17.68
C GLN A 89 8.11 -10.33 -17.66
N TYR A 90 7.96 -10.93 -16.47
CA TYR A 90 7.29 -12.23 -16.32
C TYR A 90 5.86 -12.23 -16.86
N LEU A 91 5.11 -11.16 -16.62
CA LEU A 91 3.74 -11.04 -17.13
C LEU A 91 3.70 -10.85 -18.64
N VAL A 92 4.62 -10.08 -19.22
CA VAL A 92 4.75 -9.90 -20.67
C VAL A 92 5.10 -11.23 -21.34
N ASP A 93 6.06 -11.96 -20.79
CA ASP A 93 6.46 -13.28 -21.30
C ASP A 93 5.31 -14.30 -21.19
N GLY A 94 4.43 -14.12 -20.21
CA GLY A 94 3.20 -14.88 -20.05
C GLY A 94 2.03 -14.45 -20.95
N GLY A 95 2.23 -13.46 -21.83
CA GLY A 95 1.22 -13.02 -22.80
C GLY A 95 0.25 -11.95 -22.28
N VAL A 96 0.56 -11.29 -21.14
CA VAL A 96 -0.26 -10.19 -20.64
C VAL A 96 -0.03 -8.94 -21.48
N ASN A 97 -1.10 -8.34 -21.97
CA ASN A 97 -1.06 -7.08 -22.70
C ASN A 97 -1.12 -5.88 -21.76
N PHE A 98 -0.19 -4.93 -21.92
CA PHE A 98 -0.14 -3.68 -21.18
C PHE A 98 -0.40 -2.51 -22.12
N TYR A 99 -1.35 -1.66 -21.76
CA TYR A 99 -1.68 -0.44 -22.50
C TYR A 99 -1.14 0.77 -21.73
N TRP A 100 0.15 1.07 -21.98
CA TRP A 100 0.83 2.21 -21.36
C TRP A 100 0.36 3.53 -21.94
N GLU A 101 0.49 4.61 -21.16
CA GLU A 101 0.11 5.95 -21.57
C GLU A 101 -1.33 6.02 -22.13
N SER A 102 -2.18 5.16 -21.60
CA SER A 102 -3.59 5.05 -21.96
C SER A 102 -4.46 5.34 -20.75
N LYS A 103 -5.41 6.25 -20.92
CA LYS A 103 -6.36 6.62 -19.88
C LYS A 103 -7.72 6.02 -20.21
N VAL A 104 -8.26 5.21 -19.31
CA VAL A 104 -9.64 4.77 -19.40
C VAL A 104 -10.55 5.98 -19.28
N SER A 105 -11.38 6.19 -20.28
CA SER A 105 -12.32 7.30 -20.37
C SER A 105 -13.74 6.88 -20.00
N ASP A 106 -14.10 5.63 -20.23
CA ASP A 106 -15.40 5.07 -19.89
C ASP A 106 -15.36 3.56 -19.74
N ILE A 107 -16.36 3.01 -19.06
CA ILE A 107 -16.65 1.58 -18.98
C ILE A 107 -18.13 1.38 -19.28
N ASN A 108 -18.41 0.52 -20.23
CA ASN A 108 -19.78 0.15 -20.55
C ASN A 108 -20.07 -1.24 -19.96
N PHE A 109 -20.80 -1.28 -18.83
CA PHE A 109 -21.16 -2.54 -18.17
C PHE A 109 -22.25 -3.35 -18.91
N LYS A 110 -22.94 -2.74 -19.89
CA LYS A 110 -23.94 -3.45 -20.68
C LYS A 110 -23.33 -4.25 -21.83
N THR A 111 -22.25 -3.71 -22.41
CA THR A 111 -21.51 -4.35 -23.52
C THR A 111 -20.24 -5.04 -23.05
N ASN A 112 -19.88 -4.96 -21.77
CA ASN A 112 -18.62 -5.43 -21.20
C ASN A 112 -17.40 -4.84 -21.93
N GLU A 113 -17.40 -3.52 -22.08
CA GLU A 113 -16.40 -2.80 -22.86
C GLU A 113 -15.70 -1.73 -22.02
N VAL A 114 -14.37 -1.69 -22.08
CA VAL A 114 -13.54 -0.62 -21.53
C VAL A 114 -13.08 0.28 -22.67
N ILE A 115 -13.38 1.55 -22.56
CA ILE A 115 -13.03 2.57 -23.56
C ILE A 115 -11.86 3.40 -23.01
N PHE A 116 -10.83 3.56 -23.79
CA PHE A 116 -9.64 4.31 -23.40
C PHE A 116 -9.06 5.12 -24.55
N LYS A 117 -8.21 6.06 -24.22
CA LYS A 117 -7.48 6.90 -25.19
C LYS A 117 -6.03 7.09 -24.78
N SER A 118 -5.17 7.28 -25.76
CA SER A 118 -3.79 7.67 -25.51
C SER A 118 -3.72 9.02 -24.81
N VAL A 119 -2.79 9.17 -23.87
CA VAL A 119 -2.48 10.44 -23.21
C VAL A 119 -1.28 11.14 -23.84
N LYS A 120 -0.66 10.55 -24.86
CA LYS A 120 0.43 11.18 -25.60
C LYS A 120 -0.09 12.31 -26.47
N PRO A 121 0.54 13.50 -26.45
CA PRO A 121 0.09 14.66 -27.24
C PRO A 121 -0.06 14.36 -28.73
N GLU A 122 0.85 13.57 -29.30
CA GLU A 122 0.87 13.18 -30.71
C GLU A 122 -0.29 12.26 -31.12
N PHE A 123 -0.96 11.61 -30.15
CA PHE A 123 -2.07 10.69 -30.38
C PHE A 123 -3.40 11.14 -29.76
N THR A 124 -3.49 12.36 -29.24
CA THR A 124 -4.72 12.85 -28.59
C THR A 124 -5.91 13.00 -29.53
N ASN A 125 -5.66 13.04 -30.85
CA ASN A 125 -6.70 13.13 -31.87
C ASN A 125 -7.13 11.77 -32.43
N MET A 126 -6.57 10.66 -31.90
CA MET A 126 -7.03 9.34 -32.29
C MET A 126 -8.38 9.03 -31.64
N ASP A 127 -9.18 8.24 -32.36
CA ASP A 127 -10.44 7.72 -31.86
C ASP A 127 -10.21 6.91 -30.57
N ASN A 128 -11.24 6.81 -29.75
CA ASN A 128 -11.18 5.96 -28.57
C ASN A 128 -10.97 4.50 -29.00
N ASP A 129 -9.99 3.86 -28.38
CA ASP A 129 -9.84 2.41 -28.48
C ASP A 129 -10.74 1.74 -27.45
N SER A 130 -11.12 0.50 -27.71
CA SER A 130 -11.90 -0.29 -26.76
C SER A 130 -11.45 -1.74 -26.67
N ILE A 131 -11.71 -2.35 -25.54
CA ILE A 131 -11.43 -3.75 -25.24
C ILE A 131 -12.66 -4.36 -24.58
N PHE A 132 -13.10 -5.50 -25.07
CA PHE A 132 -14.13 -6.30 -24.40
C PHE A 132 -13.52 -7.18 -23.31
N TYR A 133 -14.27 -7.42 -22.23
CA TYR A 133 -13.84 -8.21 -21.10
C TYR A 133 -14.90 -9.22 -20.66
N ASP A 134 -14.45 -10.36 -20.15
CA ASP A 134 -15.30 -11.33 -19.46
C ASP A 134 -15.39 -10.98 -17.96
N ASN A 135 -14.28 -10.55 -17.37
CA ASN A 135 -14.17 -10.12 -15.99
C ASN A 135 -13.37 -8.81 -15.90
N LEU A 136 -13.86 -7.88 -15.08
CA LEU A 136 -13.21 -6.58 -14.87
C LEU A 136 -12.76 -6.43 -13.41
N ILE A 137 -11.48 -6.12 -13.22
CA ILE A 137 -10.94 -5.73 -11.92
C ILE A 137 -10.69 -4.23 -11.95
N PHE A 138 -11.40 -3.48 -11.10
CA PHE A 138 -11.30 -2.02 -11.01
C PHE A 138 -10.34 -1.63 -9.88
N GLY A 139 -9.12 -1.21 -10.23
CA GLY A 139 -8.06 -0.91 -9.29
C GLY A 139 -7.36 0.42 -9.57
N VAL A 140 -8.11 1.50 -9.73
CA VAL A 140 -7.62 2.81 -10.23
C VAL A 140 -6.87 3.66 -9.20
N GLY A 141 -6.87 3.27 -7.92
CA GLY A 141 -6.17 3.99 -6.85
C GLY A 141 -6.69 5.41 -6.62
N LYS A 142 -5.88 6.24 -5.93
CA LYS A 142 -6.24 7.63 -5.58
C LYS A 142 -6.57 8.49 -6.81
N SER A 143 -5.76 8.42 -7.84
CA SER A 143 -5.93 9.24 -9.05
C SER A 143 -7.19 8.90 -9.85
N GLY A 144 -7.80 7.78 -9.60
CA GLY A 144 -9.03 7.34 -10.25
C GLY A 144 -10.31 7.55 -9.44
N ILE A 145 -10.25 8.23 -8.28
CA ILE A 145 -11.42 8.43 -7.41
C ILE A 145 -12.56 9.15 -8.16
N ASP A 146 -12.26 10.22 -8.88
CA ASP A 146 -13.27 10.97 -9.62
C ASP A 146 -13.88 10.15 -10.76
N PHE A 147 -13.08 9.34 -11.43
CA PHE A 147 -13.58 8.40 -12.42
C PHE A 147 -14.49 7.35 -11.78
N GLY A 148 -14.11 6.82 -10.62
CA GLY A 148 -14.95 5.90 -9.84
C GLY A 148 -16.29 6.52 -9.45
N LYS A 149 -16.31 7.79 -9.02
CA LYS A 149 -17.55 8.52 -8.72
C LYS A 149 -18.43 8.68 -9.96
N GLN A 150 -17.86 9.10 -11.08
CA GLN A 150 -18.59 9.23 -12.35
C GLN A 150 -19.24 7.92 -12.80
N LEU A 151 -18.54 6.79 -12.65
CA LEU A 151 -19.13 5.47 -12.95
C LEU A 151 -20.23 5.10 -11.97
N ALA A 152 -20.06 5.39 -10.68
CA ALA A 152 -21.06 5.13 -9.67
C ALA A 152 -22.37 5.91 -9.95
N GLU A 153 -22.24 7.20 -10.29
CA GLU A 153 -23.38 8.02 -10.68
C GLU A 153 -24.04 7.52 -11.97
N LYS A 154 -23.24 7.26 -13.03
CA LYS A 154 -23.72 6.79 -14.33
C LYS A 154 -24.53 5.49 -14.24
N TYR A 155 -24.13 4.57 -13.37
CA TYR A 155 -24.74 3.25 -13.24
C TYR A 155 -25.55 3.07 -11.95
N ASN A 156 -25.77 4.16 -11.20
CA ASN A 156 -26.49 4.15 -9.92
C ASN A 156 -25.96 3.07 -8.95
N LEU A 157 -24.63 2.99 -8.83
CA LEU A 157 -24.00 2.05 -7.91
C LEU A 157 -24.07 2.57 -6.47
N PRO A 158 -24.31 1.71 -5.48
CA PRO A 158 -24.34 2.13 -4.09
C PRO A 158 -22.98 2.60 -3.63
N THR A 159 -22.94 3.77 -2.99
CA THR A 159 -21.72 4.34 -2.41
C THR A 159 -21.94 4.70 -0.95
N GLU A 160 -20.89 4.52 -0.15
CA GLU A 160 -20.87 4.89 1.26
C GLU A 160 -19.72 5.85 1.55
N PRO A 161 -19.94 6.94 2.27
CA PRO A 161 -18.85 7.76 2.78
C PRO A 161 -18.03 6.96 3.80
N LYS A 162 -16.72 7.02 3.70
CA LYS A 162 -15.81 6.43 4.69
C LYS A 162 -15.27 7.51 5.60
N SER A 163 -14.94 7.13 6.84
CA SER A 163 -14.29 8.02 7.78
C SER A 163 -12.91 8.44 7.27
N VAL A 164 -12.58 9.72 7.46
CA VAL A 164 -11.25 10.27 7.17
C VAL A 164 -10.40 10.20 8.42
N GLN A 165 -9.15 9.81 8.25
CA GLN A 165 -8.16 9.81 9.33
C GLN A 165 -7.22 11.01 9.10
N ILE A 166 -7.13 11.87 10.10
CA ILE A 166 -6.25 13.04 10.09
C ILE A 166 -5.18 12.82 11.15
N GLY A 167 -3.94 13.11 10.82
CA GLY A 167 -2.83 12.94 11.72
C GLY A 167 -1.63 13.78 11.34
N VAL A 168 -0.63 13.75 12.18
CA VAL A 168 0.66 14.40 11.98
C VAL A 168 1.76 13.34 11.90
N ARG A 169 2.78 13.59 11.11
CA ARG A 169 4.01 12.82 11.14
C ARG A 169 4.87 13.35 12.28
N PHE A 170 5.37 12.42 13.09
CA PHE A 170 6.31 12.70 14.15
C PHE A 170 7.65 12.05 13.80
N GLU A 171 8.71 12.82 13.84
CA GLU A 171 10.09 12.38 13.57
C GLU A 171 10.99 12.75 14.74
N ALA A 172 11.85 11.85 15.13
CA ALA A 172 12.87 12.08 16.15
C ALA A 172 14.06 11.11 15.94
N PRO A 173 15.23 11.39 16.51
CA PRO A 173 16.35 10.49 16.47
C PRO A 173 15.99 9.09 16.94
N GLN A 174 16.41 8.06 16.19
CA GLN A 174 16.04 6.65 16.41
C GLN A 174 16.28 6.20 17.85
N LYS A 175 17.33 6.69 18.51
CA LYS A 175 17.65 6.34 19.91
C LYS A 175 16.50 6.53 20.88
N HIS A 176 15.57 7.47 20.60
CA HIS A 176 14.41 7.73 21.45
C HIS A 176 13.32 6.66 21.28
N PHE A 177 13.32 5.95 20.18
CA PHE A 177 12.38 4.87 19.86
C PHE A 177 13.00 3.48 19.98
N GLN A 178 14.31 3.39 20.29
CA GLN A 178 15.05 2.12 20.22
C GLN A 178 14.36 1.01 20.99
N LYS A 179 13.89 1.29 22.21
CA LYS A 179 13.18 0.28 23.02
C LYS A 179 11.90 -0.27 22.37
N LEU A 180 11.21 0.51 21.53
CA LEU A 180 10.05 0.04 20.77
C LEU A 180 10.48 -0.70 19.51
N ILE A 181 11.51 -0.22 18.84
CA ILE A 181 12.07 -0.83 17.63
C ILE A 181 12.63 -2.22 17.95
N ASP A 182 13.26 -2.38 19.11
CA ASP A 182 13.78 -3.67 19.57
C ASP A 182 12.65 -4.71 19.83
N VAL A 183 11.43 -4.24 20.10
CA VAL A 183 10.24 -5.09 20.27
C VAL A 183 9.64 -5.52 18.94
N SER A 184 9.55 -4.58 17.99
CA SER A 184 8.96 -4.86 16.68
C SER A 184 9.43 -3.85 15.64
N TYR A 185 9.67 -4.31 14.43
CA TYR A 185 10.00 -3.45 13.29
C TYR A 185 8.91 -2.41 13.01
N ASP A 186 7.66 -2.82 13.03
CA ASP A 186 6.49 -1.93 12.93
C ASP A 186 5.51 -2.28 14.06
N PHE A 187 5.07 -1.29 14.77
CA PHE A 187 4.16 -1.41 15.91
C PHE A 187 3.04 -0.39 15.80
N LYS A 188 1.89 -0.69 16.39
CA LYS A 188 0.78 0.25 16.48
C LYS A 188 0.51 0.57 17.94
N LEU A 189 0.79 1.81 18.30
CA LEU A 189 0.35 2.37 19.56
C LEU A 189 -1.09 2.87 19.40
N TYR A 190 -1.92 2.63 20.39
CA TYR A 190 -3.29 3.14 20.40
C TYR A 190 -3.68 3.63 21.78
N ARG A 191 -4.49 4.67 21.81
CA ARG A 191 -5.11 5.19 23.03
C ARG A 191 -6.52 5.65 22.71
N LYS A 192 -7.46 5.31 23.59
CA LYS A 192 -8.82 5.82 23.56
C LYS A 192 -8.98 6.88 24.61
N TYR A 193 -9.69 7.92 24.27
CA TYR A 193 -10.11 8.99 25.16
C TYR A 193 -11.64 8.90 25.21
N ASP A 194 -12.13 8.07 26.14
CA ASP A 194 -13.55 7.69 26.20
C ASP A 194 -14.45 8.89 26.48
N ASP A 195 -14.00 9.83 27.27
CA ASP A 195 -14.73 11.07 27.64
C ASP A 195 -14.92 12.02 26.43
N GLU A 196 -14.04 11.94 25.45
CA GLU A 196 -14.04 12.80 24.26
C GLU A 196 -14.52 12.06 22.99
N GLY A 197 -14.74 10.77 23.06
CA GLY A 197 -15.09 9.92 21.89
C GLY A 197 -13.97 9.84 20.85
N VAL A 198 -12.74 10.20 21.23
CA VAL A 198 -11.58 10.25 20.34
C VAL A 198 -10.70 9.02 20.51
N SER A 199 -10.23 8.49 19.41
CA SER A 199 -9.22 7.43 19.43
C SER A 199 -7.98 7.87 18.63
N LEU A 200 -6.82 7.71 19.28
CA LEU A 200 -5.51 7.95 18.67
C LEU A 200 -4.88 6.61 18.31
N ARG A 201 -4.28 6.54 17.14
CA ARG A 201 -3.51 5.36 16.70
C ARG A 201 -2.30 5.80 15.88
N SER A 202 -1.12 5.21 16.17
CA SER A 202 0.02 5.37 15.28
C SER A 202 -0.21 4.59 13.96
N PHE A 203 0.33 5.14 12.89
CA PHE A 203 0.39 4.48 11.58
C PHE A 203 1.72 3.73 11.40
N CYS A 204 2.24 3.75 10.17
CA CYS A 204 3.48 3.08 9.86
C CYS A 204 4.67 3.71 10.59
N THR A 205 5.47 2.88 11.21
CA THR A 205 6.77 3.24 11.75
C THR A 205 7.83 2.98 10.67
N ASN A 206 8.67 3.96 10.44
CA ASN A 206 9.83 3.82 9.54
C ASN A 206 11.08 3.99 10.40
N ASN A 207 11.90 2.97 10.44
CA ASN A 207 13.15 2.96 11.17
C ASN A 207 14.29 2.54 10.25
N ASN A 208 15.54 2.75 10.65
CA ASN A 208 16.74 2.50 9.84
C ASN A 208 16.65 3.13 8.44
N ALA A 209 17.60 3.85 7.98
CA ALA A 209 17.61 4.46 6.64
C ALA A 209 16.23 5.02 6.19
N ALA A 210 15.46 5.57 7.13
CA ALA A 210 14.15 6.14 6.86
C ALA A 210 14.26 7.53 6.22
N TYR A 211 13.33 7.83 5.33
CA TYR A 211 13.17 9.16 4.74
C TYR A 211 11.70 9.46 4.49
N VAL A 212 11.37 10.72 4.27
CA VAL A 212 10.01 11.19 4.02
C VAL A 212 9.91 11.70 2.60
N ALA A 213 8.89 11.25 1.90
CA ALA A 213 8.52 11.75 0.58
C ALA A 213 7.22 12.56 0.68
N ALA A 214 7.20 13.74 0.06
CA ALA A 214 5.99 14.53 -0.11
C ALA A 214 5.25 14.05 -1.36
N GLU A 215 3.97 13.78 -1.21
CA GLU A 215 3.07 13.45 -2.31
C GLU A 215 2.06 14.59 -2.50
N HIS A 216 1.93 15.05 -3.74
CA HIS A 216 0.94 16.05 -4.11
C HIS A 216 -0.28 15.37 -4.73
N THR A 217 -1.45 15.56 -4.16
CA THR A 217 -2.70 14.99 -4.67
C THR A 217 -3.83 16.01 -4.48
N TYR A 218 -4.50 16.39 -5.56
CA TYR A 218 -5.65 17.30 -5.54
C TYR A 218 -5.39 18.67 -4.86
N GLY A 219 -4.16 19.17 -4.94
CA GLY A 219 -3.77 20.43 -4.30
C GLY A 219 -3.31 20.31 -2.85
N ASP A 220 -3.46 19.13 -2.27
CA ASP A 220 -2.99 18.83 -0.93
C ASP A 220 -1.61 18.15 -0.96
N ILE A 221 -0.87 18.31 0.13
CA ILE A 221 0.41 17.65 0.35
C ILE A 221 0.24 16.62 1.47
N SER A 222 0.58 15.37 1.17
CA SER A 222 0.70 14.33 2.18
C SER A 222 2.13 13.84 2.29
N TYR A 223 2.51 13.40 3.49
CA TYR A 223 3.87 12.92 3.77
C TYR A 223 3.87 11.43 4.01
N ASN A 224 4.64 10.70 3.20
CA ASN A 224 4.80 9.25 3.34
C ASN A 224 6.23 8.90 3.76
N GLY A 225 6.36 8.04 4.75
CA GLY A 225 7.63 7.50 5.18
C GLY A 225 8.01 6.27 4.38
N HIS A 226 9.30 6.15 4.11
CA HIS A 226 9.93 5.02 3.43
C HIS A 226 11.13 4.54 4.24
N ALA A 227 11.52 3.29 4.07
CA ALA A 227 12.72 2.74 4.67
C ALA A 227 13.48 1.92 3.62
N LYS A 228 14.79 2.18 3.49
CA LYS A 228 15.67 1.42 2.61
C LYS A 228 16.39 0.31 3.37
N LYS A 229 16.80 -0.72 2.67
CA LYS A 229 17.67 -1.78 3.21
C LYS A 229 19.11 -1.29 3.35
N ASP A 230 19.57 -0.46 2.42
CA ASP A 230 20.92 0.07 2.43
C ASP A 230 21.10 1.09 3.58
N PRO A 231 22.00 0.79 4.55
CA PRO A 231 22.24 1.66 5.69
C PRO A 231 22.93 2.99 5.33
N SER A 232 23.48 3.14 4.13
CA SER A 232 24.11 4.40 3.68
C SER A 232 23.11 5.55 3.54
N TYR A 233 21.81 5.24 3.50
CA TYR A 233 20.73 6.22 3.47
C TYR A 233 20.23 6.63 4.87
N ARG A 234 20.91 6.21 5.93
CA ARG A 234 20.54 6.65 7.28
C ARG A 234 20.69 8.15 7.40
N ASN A 235 19.63 8.79 7.84
CA ASN A 235 19.69 10.14 8.31
C ASN A 235 20.05 10.06 9.79
N ASP A 236 21.28 10.43 10.13
CA ASP A 236 21.76 10.48 11.52
C ASP A 236 21.25 11.74 12.27
N MET A 237 20.20 12.38 11.74
CA MET A 237 19.53 13.51 12.37
C MET A 237 18.64 13.08 13.51
#